data_813770458769fa3fe2581b1eeb3a12fc
#
_entry.id   813770458769fa3fe2581b1eeb3a12fc
#
_cell.length_a   1.000
_cell.length_b   1.000
_cell.length_c   1.000
_cell.angle_alpha   90.00
_cell.angle_beta   90.00
_cell.angle_gamma   90.00
#
_symmetry.space_group_name_H-M   'P 1'
#
loop_
_entity.id
_entity.type
_entity.pdbx_description
1 polymer ?
#
loop_
_entity_poly.entity_id
_entity_poly.type
_entity_poly.pdbx_seq_one_letter_code
_entity_poly.pdbx_strand_id
1 'polypeptide(L)'
;MAEVKDHFAGRIAENYDQSSAWMFAPEVVEPTVDFLAELAGDGAALELAIGTGRVALPLRQRGVRVAGIDLSTDMVAQLRKKPGAEDIEVTIGDSASAAVAGTFTLAYLVWNGIMNLTSQDAQVACFQNVARHLQPGGCFVVVVNMPDLQRLPRGEKFRPFHIGSTHLGFDEYDVANQGLVSHHYRLRDEGWKASSMPFRYVWPAELDLMAQLAGMRPRERWSDWTREPFTSESEKLVGVWEKRT
;
A
#
# COMPACT_ATOMS: atom_id res chain seq x y z
N MET A 1 12.84 15.75 12.62
CA MET A 1 11.94 15.06 11.68
C MET A 1 10.52 15.43 12.08
N ALA A 2 9.67 15.85 11.15
CA ALA A 2 8.25 16.05 11.44
C ALA A 2 7.64 14.69 11.85
N GLU A 3 6.81 14.70 12.88
CA GLU A 3 6.09 13.52 13.33
C GLU A 3 5.18 13.02 12.19
N VAL A 4 5.34 11.75 11.81
CA VAL A 4 4.49 11.14 10.78
C VAL A 4 3.11 10.94 11.37
N LYS A 5 2.10 11.58 10.79
CA LYS A 5 0.75 11.55 11.30
C LYS A 5 0.08 10.21 10.99
N ASP A 6 -0.44 9.53 12.02
CA ASP A 6 -1.33 8.38 11.84
C ASP A 6 -2.72 8.85 11.39
N HIS A 7 -3.05 8.58 10.12
CA HIS A 7 -4.35 8.90 9.53
C HIS A 7 -5.39 7.78 9.71
N PHE A 8 -4.96 6.62 10.23
CA PHE A 8 -5.81 5.43 10.38
C PHE A 8 -6.20 5.12 11.84
N ALA A 9 -5.93 6.06 12.77
CA ALA A 9 -6.25 5.89 14.19
C ALA A 9 -7.75 6.01 14.52
N GLY A 10 -8.13 5.53 15.69
CA GLY A 10 -9.44 5.71 16.31
C GLY A 10 -10.57 5.08 15.50
N ARG A 11 -11.62 5.84 15.26
CA ARG A 11 -12.83 5.37 14.54
C ARG A 11 -12.56 4.85 13.12
N ILE A 12 -11.48 5.31 12.47
CA ILE A 12 -11.10 4.82 11.15
C ILE A 12 -10.66 3.37 11.28
N ALA A 13 -9.76 3.07 12.21
CA ALA A 13 -9.32 1.70 12.47
C ALA A 13 -10.47 0.78 12.90
N GLU A 14 -11.33 1.24 13.81
CA GLU A 14 -12.46 0.46 14.33
C GLU A 14 -13.43 0.03 13.23
N ASN A 15 -13.64 0.86 12.21
CA ASN A 15 -14.60 0.62 11.14
C ASN A 15 -13.93 0.23 9.81
N TYR A 16 -12.62 0.03 9.78
CA TYR A 16 -11.86 -0.15 8.53
C TYR A 16 -12.36 -1.35 7.74
N ASP A 17 -12.46 -2.51 8.36
CA ASP A 17 -12.87 -3.74 7.69
C ASP A 17 -14.30 -3.64 7.17
N GLN A 18 -15.21 -3.05 7.94
CA GLN A 18 -16.60 -2.86 7.53
C GLN A 18 -16.74 -1.84 6.40
N SER A 19 -16.05 -0.72 6.49
CA SER A 19 -16.10 0.35 5.48
C SER A 19 -15.42 -0.04 4.18
N SER A 20 -14.54 -1.04 4.23
CA SER A 20 -13.73 -1.55 3.12
C SER A 20 -14.04 -3.03 2.81
N ALA A 21 -15.23 -3.51 3.19
CA ALA A 21 -15.59 -4.94 3.12
C ALA A 21 -15.37 -5.57 1.74
N TRP A 22 -15.59 -4.82 0.66
CA TRP A 22 -15.34 -5.28 -0.70
C TRP A 22 -13.89 -5.66 -0.97
N MET A 23 -12.93 -5.02 -0.25
CA MET A 23 -11.51 -5.34 -0.36
C MET A 23 -11.15 -6.70 0.27
N PHE A 24 -12.01 -7.24 1.13
CA PHE A 24 -11.81 -8.50 1.82
C PHE A 24 -12.50 -9.67 1.10
N ALA A 25 -13.21 -9.40 0.01
CA ALA A 25 -13.85 -10.42 -0.79
C ALA A 25 -12.81 -11.39 -1.36
N PRO A 26 -13.06 -12.72 -1.34
CA PRO A 26 -12.10 -13.71 -1.82
C PRO A 26 -11.58 -13.43 -3.23
N GLU A 27 -12.45 -13.03 -4.14
CA GLU A 27 -12.12 -12.67 -5.53
C GLU A 27 -11.13 -11.50 -5.65
N VAL A 28 -11.00 -10.68 -4.61
CA VAL A 28 -10.05 -9.56 -4.54
C VAL A 28 -8.76 -9.97 -3.83
N VAL A 29 -8.86 -10.76 -2.77
CA VAL A 29 -7.73 -11.11 -1.91
C VAL A 29 -6.95 -12.31 -2.45
N GLU A 30 -7.64 -13.36 -2.91
CA GLU A 30 -6.98 -14.61 -3.32
C GLU A 30 -5.95 -14.44 -4.44
N PRO A 31 -6.21 -13.69 -5.54
CA PRO A 31 -5.20 -13.48 -6.55
C PRO A 31 -3.95 -12.76 -6.03
N THR A 32 -4.13 -11.82 -5.08
CA THR A 32 -3.03 -11.14 -4.39
C THR A 32 -2.20 -12.13 -3.58
N VAL A 33 -2.87 -12.96 -2.80
CA VAL A 33 -2.23 -13.95 -1.91
C VAL A 33 -1.48 -15.00 -2.71
N ASP A 34 -2.07 -15.53 -3.78
CA ASP A 34 -1.43 -16.53 -4.64
C ASP A 34 -0.17 -16.00 -5.30
N PHE A 35 -0.23 -14.76 -5.83
CA PHE A 35 0.93 -14.10 -6.43
C PHE A 35 2.06 -13.87 -5.41
N LEU A 36 1.72 -13.41 -4.21
CA LEU A 36 2.70 -13.16 -3.14
C LEU A 36 3.28 -14.47 -2.59
N ALA A 37 2.46 -15.51 -2.44
CA ALA A 37 2.93 -16.83 -1.99
C ALA A 37 3.92 -17.45 -2.99
N GLU A 38 3.66 -17.33 -4.28
CA GLU A 38 4.59 -17.78 -5.34
C GLU A 38 5.96 -17.07 -5.22
N LEU A 39 5.95 -15.73 -5.03
CA LEU A 39 7.19 -14.96 -4.89
C LEU A 39 7.92 -15.22 -3.57
N ALA A 40 7.21 -15.51 -2.49
CA ALA A 40 7.81 -15.83 -1.20
C ALA A 40 8.52 -17.19 -1.22
N GLY A 41 7.99 -18.16 -2.00
CA GLY A 41 8.48 -19.53 -2.00
C GLY A 41 8.49 -20.10 -0.59
N ASP A 42 9.58 -20.79 -0.21
CA ASP A 42 9.77 -21.35 1.14
C ASP A 42 10.23 -20.30 2.17
N GLY A 43 10.38 -19.05 1.78
CA GLY A 43 10.90 -17.99 2.64
C GLY A 43 9.85 -17.28 3.49
N ALA A 44 10.24 -16.15 4.06
CA ALA A 44 9.37 -15.30 4.86
C ALA A 44 9.04 -14.01 4.11
N ALA A 45 7.86 -13.45 4.39
CA ALA A 45 7.37 -12.21 3.83
C ALA A 45 7.29 -11.10 4.88
N LEU A 46 7.58 -9.85 4.47
CA LEU A 46 7.41 -8.64 5.26
C LEU A 46 6.33 -7.77 4.63
N GLU A 47 5.21 -7.57 5.32
CA GLU A 47 4.18 -6.62 4.91
C GLU A 47 4.44 -5.24 5.50
N LEU A 48 4.52 -4.22 4.65
CA LEU A 48 4.55 -2.84 5.08
C LEU A 48 3.11 -2.29 5.10
N ALA A 49 2.79 -1.47 6.11
CA ALA A 49 1.44 -1.01 6.39
C ALA A 49 0.45 -2.19 6.50
N ILE A 50 0.77 -3.16 7.36
CA ILE A 50 0.01 -4.41 7.51
C ILE A 50 -1.47 -4.19 7.89
N GLY A 51 -1.77 -3.07 8.54
CA GLY A 51 -3.12 -2.67 8.92
C GLY A 51 -3.84 -3.72 9.77
N THR A 52 -5.04 -4.07 9.33
CA THR A 52 -5.86 -5.09 9.99
C THR A 52 -5.57 -6.53 9.51
N GLY A 53 -4.49 -6.74 8.71
CA GLY A 53 -4.03 -8.05 8.27
C GLY A 53 -4.81 -8.66 7.11
N ARG A 54 -5.39 -7.83 6.25
CA ARG A 54 -6.20 -8.26 5.11
C ARG A 54 -5.47 -9.23 4.17
N VAL A 55 -4.17 -9.00 3.96
CA VAL A 55 -3.33 -9.86 3.11
C VAL A 55 -2.47 -10.80 3.96
N ALA A 56 -1.91 -10.32 5.07
CA ALA A 56 -1.04 -11.11 5.95
C ALA A 56 -1.70 -12.39 6.47
N LEU A 57 -2.96 -12.31 6.93
CA LEU A 57 -3.65 -13.47 7.50
C LEU A 57 -3.88 -14.58 6.46
N PRO A 58 -4.48 -14.32 5.28
CA PRO A 58 -4.64 -15.38 4.27
C PRO A 58 -3.29 -15.84 3.67
N LEU A 59 -2.28 -14.96 3.56
CA LEU A 59 -0.94 -15.38 3.11
C LEU A 59 -0.30 -16.36 4.12
N ARG A 60 -0.48 -16.11 5.42
CA ARG A 60 -0.05 -17.04 6.45
C ARG A 60 -0.80 -18.38 6.37
N GLN A 61 -2.10 -18.37 6.05
CA GLN A 61 -2.88 -19.61 5.84
C GLN A 61 -2.36 -20.44 4.66
N ARG A 62 -1.66 -19.82 3.69
CA ARG A 62 -0.92 -20.52 2.61
C ARG A 62 0.43 -21.07 3.06
N GLY A 63 0.78 -20.95 4.35
CA GLY A 63 2.02 -21.46 4.92
C GLY A 63 3.22 -20.51 4.89
N VAL A 64 3.06 -19.29 4.36
CA VAL A 64 4.13 -18.29 4.34
C VAL A 64 4.26 -17.66 5.74
N ARG A 65 5.48 -17.60 6.26
CA ARG A 65 5.75 -16.85 7.49
C ARG A 65 5.68 -15.36 7.19
N VAL A 66 4.88 -14.61 7.95
CA VAL A 66 4.68 -13.17 7.72
C VAL A 66 5.07 -12.39 8.96
N ALA A 67 5.84 -11.31 8.75
CA ALA A 67 6.01 -10.23 9.71
C ALA A 67 5.45 -8.92 9.12
N GLY A 68 5.16 -7.94 9.96
CA GLY A 68 4.59 -6.69 9.50
C GLY A 68 5.16 -5.44 10.15
N ILE A 69 5.01 -4.33 9.46
CA ILE A 69 5.23 -2.97 9.98
C ILE A 69 3.91 -2.21 9.83
N ASP A 70 3.51 -1.49 10.86
CA ASP A 70 2.42 -0.51 10.75
C ASP A 70 2.69 0.70 11.65
N LEU A 71 2.31 1.88 11.20
CA LEU A 71 2.41 3.10 11.98
C LEU A 71 1.29 3.16 13.05
N SER A 72 0.11 2.59 12.72
CA SER A 72 -1.10 2.70 13.53
C SER A 72 -1.21 1.57 14.54
N THR A 73 -1.06 1.91 15.81
CA THR A 73 -1.34 0.98 16.92
C THR A 73 -2.78 0.50 16.93
N ASP A 74 -3.72 1.37 16.49
CA ASP A 74 -5.14 1.04 16.47
C ASP A 74 -5.48 0.05 15.37
N MET A 75 -4.86 0.17 14.18
CA MET A 75 -5.01 -0.83 13.11
C MET A 75 -4.48 -2.20 13.54
N VAL A 76 -3.30 -2.22 14.17
CA VAL A 76 -2.72 -3.46 14.71
C VAL A 76 -3.58 -4.04 15.84
N ALA A 77 -4.21 -3.20 16.66
CA ALA A 77 -5.17 -3.67 17.67
C ALA A 77 -6.40 -4.36 17.05
N GLN A 78 -6.85 -3.92 15.86
CA GLN A 78 -7.90 -4.65 15.12
C GLN A 78 -7.37 -5.98 14.53
N LEU A 79 -6.16 -5.99 13.98
CA LEU A 79 -5.51 -7.22 13.53
C LEU A 79 -5.48 -8.26 14.67
N ARG A 80 -5.05 -7.86 15.87
CA ARG A 80 -4.90 -8.76 17.04
C ARG A 80 -6.22 -9.41 17.50
N LYS A 81 -7.37 -8.90 17.07
CA LYS A 81 -8.68 -9.53 17.36
C LYS A 81 -9.00 -10.69 16.41
N LYS A 82 -8.22 -10.90 15.37
CA LYS A 82 -8.50 -11.90 14.33
C LYS A 82 -7.75 -13.20 14.59
N PRO A 83 -8.38 -14.37 14.31
CA PRO A 83 -7.71 -15.66 14.43
C PRO A 83 -6.44 -15.74 13.58
N GLY A 84 -5.36 -16.30 14.13
CA GLY A 84 -4.06 -16.46 13.46
C GLY A 84 -3.18 -15.21 13.50
N ALA A 85 -3.65 -14.10 14.10
CA ALA A 85 -2.85 -12.88 14.24
C ALA A 85 -1.78 -12.97 15.32
N GLU A 86 -1.92 -13.90 16.27
CA GLU A 86 -0.97 -14.17 17.34
C GLU A 86 0.40 -14.63 16.82
N ASP A 87 0.42 -15.26 15.65
CA ASP A 87 1.61 -15.77 15.00
C ASP A 87 2.32 -14.76 14.08
N ILE A 88 1.77 -13.55 13.91
CA ILE A 88 2.33 -12.51 13.05
C ILE A 88 3.06 -11.49 13.94
N GLU A 89 4.38 -11.42 13.82
CA GLU A 89 5.15 -10.37 14.48
C GLU A 89 4.90 -9.03 13.79
N VAL A 90 4.49 -8.00 14.56
CA VAL A 90 4.26 -6.65 14.03
C VAL A 90 5.10 -5.64 14.79
N THR A 91 5.89 -4.88 14.04
CA THR A 91 6.64 -3.72 14.55
C THR A 91 5.81 -2.46 14.33
N ILE A 92 5.53 -1.73 15.41
CA ILE A 92 4.92 -0.39 15.31
C ILE A 92 5.99 0.60 14.89
N GLY A 93 5.78 1.25 13.74
CA GLY A 93 6.74 2.22 13.20
C GLY A 93 6.46 2.62 11.76
N ASP A 94 7.26 3.56 11.28
CA ASP A 94 7.20 4.06 9.91
C ASP A 94 7.86 3.07 8.93
N SER A 95 7.15 2.73 7.86
CA SER A 95 7.64 1.86 6.78
C SER A 95 8.94 2.36 6.14
N ALA A 96 9.21 3.66 6.21
CA ALA A 96 10.44 4.25 5.71
C ALA A 96 11.68 4.00 6.59
N SER A 97 11.50 3.59 7.87
CA SER A 97 12.63 3.55 8.81
C SER A 97 12.59 2.41 9.84
N ALA A 98 11.43 1.80 10.09
CA ALA A 98 11.30 0.76 11.10
C ALA A 98 12.18 -0.45 10.80
N ALA A 99 12.85 -0.96 11.83
CA ALA A 99 13.69 -2.15 11.73
C ALA A 99 12.91 -3.38 12.25
N VAL A 100 12.95 -4.46 11.47
CA VAL A 100 12.35 -5.75 11.80
C VAL A 100 13.45 -6.80 11.86
N ALA A 101 13.37 -7.71 12.81
CA ALA A 101 14.34 -8.79 12.93
C ALA A 101 14.19 -9.80 11.78
N GLY A 102 15.32 -10.37 11.35
CA GLY A 102 15.35 -11.38 10.29
C GLY A 102 15.60 -10.85 8.89
N THR A 103 15.56 -11.75 7.94
CA THR A 103 15.67 -11.47 6.49
C THR A 103 14.53 -12.15 5.75
N PHE A 104 14.11 -11.55 4.65
CA PHE A 104 12.90 -11.93 3.93
C PHE A 104 13.20 -12.23 2.46
N THR A 105 12.49 -13.18 1.88
CA THR A 105 12.49 -13.44 0.44
C THR A 105 11.56 -12.50 -0.30
N LEU A 106 10.54 -12.00 0.42
CA LEU A 106 9.52 -11.11 -0.10
C LEU A 106 9.29 -9.95 0.88
N ALA A 107 9.17 -8.74 0.34
CA ALA A 107 8.51 -7.63 1.01
C ALA A 107 7.38 -7.12 0.11
N TYR A 108 6.31 -6.57 0.68
CA TYR A 108 5.24 -6.01 -0.12
C TYR A 108 4.55 -4.83 0.56
N LEU A 109 4.09 -3.90 -0.28
CA LEU A 109 3.34 -2.71 0.09
C LEU A 109 2.22 -2.53 -0.92
N VAL A 110 1.03 -2.98 -0.57
CA VAL A 110 -0.12 -3.04 -1.47
C VAL A 110 -1.12 -1.90 -1.24
N TRP A 111 -2.09 -1.77 -2.14
CA TRP A 111 -3.21 -0.83 -2.00
C TRP A 111 -2.78 0.63 -1.78
N ASN A 112 -1.94 1.13 -2.68
CA ASN A 112 -1.46 2.50 -2.63
C ASN A 112 -0.66 2.85 -1.36
N GLY A 113 -0.21 1.88 -0.59
CA GLY A 113 0.50 2.10 0.67
C GLY A 113 1.70 3.05 0.53
N ILE A 114 2.43 2.96 -0.58
CA ILE A 114 3.56 3.86 -0.86
C ILE A 114 3.12 5.32 -0.98
N MET A 115 1.89 5.60 -1.41
CA MET A 115 1.37 6.95 -1.58
C MET A 115 1.08 7.65 -0.24
N ASN A 116 0.93 6.89 0.87
CA ASN A 116 0.79 7.45 2.21
C ASN A 116 2.10 8.10 2.71
N LEU A 117 3.24 7.76 2.09
CA LEU A 117 4.51 8.45 2.29
C LEU A 117 4.50 9.71 1.42
N THR A 118 4.14 10.84 2.01
CA THR A 118 3.77 12.07 1.32
C THR A 118 4.95 12.92 0.83
N SER A 119 6.18 12.39 0.91
CA SER A 119 7.36 13.02 0.31
C SER A 119 8.17 12.02 -0.50
N GLN A 120 8.91 12.51 -1.50
CA GLN A 120 9.79 11.69 -2.32
C GLN A 120 10.86 11.01 -1.46
N ASP A 121 11.45 11.77 -0.53
CA ASP A 121 12.49 11.24 0.37
C ASP A 121 11.98 10.09 1.23
N ALA A 122 10.74 10.18 1.73
CA ALA A 122 10.14 9.10 2.52
C ALA A 122 9.88 7.85 1.64
N GLN A 123 9.45 8.03 0.39
CA GLN A 123 9.25 6.91 -0.53
C GLN A 123 10.58 6.25 -0.92
N VAL A 124 11.62 7.03 -1.19
CA VAL A 124 13.00 6.52 -1.40
C VAL A 124 13.50 5.77 -0.16
N ALA A 125 13.32 6.36 1.04
CA ALA A 125 13.72 5.74 2.29
C ALA A 125 13.00 4.41 2.54
N CYS A 126 11.73 4.29 2.15
CA CYS A 126 10.97 3.05 2.20
C CYS A 126 11.62 1.95 1.35
N PHE A 127 11.96 2.23 0.10
CA PHE A 127 12.69 1.28 -0.76
C PHE A 127 14.03 0.86 -0.16
N GLN A 128 14.79 1.82 0.37
CA GLN A 128 16.06 1.54 1.05
C GLN A 128 15.88 0.72 2.32
N ASN A 129 14.83 0.99 3.08
CA ASN A 129 14.49 0.22 4.27
C ASN A 129 14.14 -1.22 3.91
N VAL A 130 13.29 -1.43 2.91
CA VAL A 130 12.97 -2.77 2.40
C VAL A 130 14.20 -3.52 1.93
N ALA A 131 15.09 -2.86 1.18
CA ALA A 131 16.32 -3.49 0.68
C ALA A 131 17.23 -4.00 1.81
N ARG A 132 17.23 -3.37 2.99
CA ARG A 132 17.97 -3.86 4.16
C ARG A 132 17.40 -5.15 4.74
N HIS A 133 16.09 -5.35 4.62
CA HIS A 133 15.39 -6.53 5.14
C HIS A 133 15.34 -7.69 4.15
N LEU A 134 15.48 -7.42 2.84
CA LEU A 134 15.50 -8.46 1.82
C LEU A 134 16.86 -9.18 1.77
N GLN A 135 16.81 -10.49 1.61
CA GLN A 135 18.00 -11.27 1.21
C GLN A 135 18.39 -10.98 -0.25
N PRO A 136 19.63 -11.27 -0.69
CA PRO A 136 19.98 -11.23 -2.11
C PRO A 136 19.02 -12.08 -2.94
N GLY A 137 18.50 -11.54 -4.06
CA GLY A 137 17.47 -12.19 -4.88
C GLY A 137 16.05 -12.08 -4.34
N GLY A 138 15.86 -11.54 -3.13
CA GLY A 138 14.53 -11.28 -2.58
C GLY A 138 13.80 -10.16 -3.32
N CYS A 139 12.46 -10.21 -3.33
CA CYS A 139 11.61 -9.32 -4.11
C CYS A 139 10.87 -8.30 -3.25
N PHE A 140 10.69 -7.10 -3.79
CA PHE A 140 9.76 -6.09 -3.28
C PHE A 140 8.60 -5.89 -4.24
N VAL A 141 7.37 -6.04 -3.77
CA VAL A 141 6.14 -5.82 -4.54
C VAL A 141 5.45 -4.55 -4.07
N VAL A 142 5.20 -3.63 -5.01
CA VAL A 142 4.41 -2.43 -4.74
C VAL A 142 3.22 -2.39 -5.68
N VAL A 143 2.05 -2.08 -5.12
CA VAL A 143 0.82 -1.91 -5.90
C VAL A 143 0.27 -0.51 -5.72
N VAL A 144 0.13 0.18 -6.84
CA VAL A 144 -0.40 1.55 -6.88
C VAL A 144 -1.39 1.72 -8.03
N ASN A 145 -2.39 2.54 -7.79
CA ASN A 145 -3.23 3.05 -8.87
C ASN A 145 -2.47 4.14 -9.63
N MET A 146 -2.65 4.15 -10.95
CA MET A 146 -2.11 5.21 -11.78
C MET A 146 -2.93 6.50 -11.59
N PRO A 147 -2.28 7.67 -11.48
CA PRO A 147 -3.01 8.92 -11.33
C PRO A 147 -3.81 9.24 -12.60
N ASP A 148 -5.10 9.58 -12.45
CA ASP A 148 -6.01 9.87 -13.58
C ASP A 148 -5.80 11.29 -14.14
N LEU A 149 -4.52 11.61 -14.47
CA LEU A 149 -4.14 12.91 -15.01
C LEU A 149 -4.42 13.06 -16.51
N GLN A 150 -4.58 11.96 -17.24
CA GLN A 150 -4.88 12.02 -18.69
C GLN A 150 -6.24 12.65 -18.97
N ARG A 151 -7.14 12.65 -17.98
CA ARG A 151 -8.48 13.24 -18.08
C ARG A 151 -8.61 14.56 -17.32
N LEU A 152 -7.50 15.15 -16.86
CA LEU A 152 -7.48 16.42 -16.14
C LEU A 152 -7.01 17.53 -17.08
N PRO A 153 -7.93 18.44 -17.52
CA PRO A 153 -7.57 19.58 -18.36
C PRO A 153 -6.58 20.52 -17.69
N ARG A 154 -5.76 21.21 -18.49
CA ARG A 154 -4.82 22.21 -17.96
C ARG A 154 -5.55 23.29 -17.16
N GLY A 155 -5.05 23.56 -15.94
CA GLY A 155 -5.62 24.55 -15.03
C GLY A 155 -6.71 24.00 -14.12
N GLU A 156 -7.19 22.79 -14.35
CA GLU A 156 -8.04 22.09 -13.40
C GLU A 156 -7.21 21.29 -12.41
N LYS A 157 -7.76 21.10 -11.20
CA LYS A 157 -7.12 20.36 -10.10
C LYS A 157 -7.96 19.19 -9.62
N PHE A 158 -9.27 19.25 -9.83
CA PHE A 158 -10.21 18.34 -9.19
C PHE A 158 -10.71 17.28 -10.15
N ARG A 159 -10.64 16.03 -9.69
CA ARG A 159 -11.13 14.87 -10.42
C ARG A 159 -12.15 14.12 -9.56
N PRO A 160 -13.45 14.15 -9.90
CA PRO A 160 -14.44 13.36 -9.18
C PRO A 160 -14.25 11.87 -9.49
N PHE A 161 -14.24 11.05 -8.46
CA PHE A 161 -14.21 9.58 -8.56
C PHE A 161 -15.51 8.94 -8.07
N HIS A 162 -16.32 9.66 -7.28
CA HIS A 162 -17.62 9.17 -6.83
C HIS A 162 -18.64 10.31 -6.71
N ILE A 163 -19.81 10.13 -7.33
CA ILE A 163 -20.94 11.06 -7.23
C ILE A 163 -22.18 10.23 -6.88
N GLY A 164 -22.67 10.37 -5.67
CA GLY A 164 -23.84 9.67 -5.17
C GLY A 164 -24.65 10.51 -4.19
N SER A 165 -25.84 10.06 -3.83
CA SER A 165 -26.76 10.80 -2.94
C SER A 165 -26.27 10.89 -1.49
N THR A 166 -25.40 9.97 -1.05
CA THR A 166 -24.90 9.89 0.32
C THR A 166 -23.37 9.97 0.44
N HIS A 167 -22.67 9.97 -0.71
CA HIS A 167 -21.23 10.10 -0.78
C HIS A 167 -20.83 10.90 -2.02
N LEU A 168 -20.01 11.92 -1.83
CA LEU A 168 -19.28 12.61 -2.89
C LEU A 168 -17.79 12.41 -2.63
N GLY A 169 -17.03 12.07 -3.67
CA GLY A 169 -15.60 11.86 -3.60
C GLY A 169 -14.90 12.49 -4.79
N PHE A 170 -13.82 13.23 -4.53
CA PHE A 170 -12.97 13.80 -5.57
C PHE A 170 -11.54 13.94 -5.08
N ASP A 171 -10.61 13.81 -6.01
CA ASP A 171 -9.19 14.01 -5.79
C ASP A 171 -8.79 15.42 -6.22
N GLU A 172 -7.99 16.10 -5.39
CA GLU A 172 -7.32 17.36 -5.73
C GLU A 172 -5.84 17.08 -6.01
N TYR A 173 -5.39 17.42 -7.22
CA TYR A 173 -4.03 17.19 -7.71
C TYR A 173 -3.16 18.44 -7.63
N ASP A 174 -1.97 18.30 -7.06
CA ASP A 174 -0.82 19.18 -7.23
C ASP A 174 0.19 18.49 -8.17
N VAL A 175 0.07 18.76 -9.47
CA VAL A 175 0.90 18.09 -10.49
C VAL A 175 2.37 18.45 -10.36
N ALA A 176 2.70 19.65 -9.84
CA ALA A 176 4.08 20.10 -9.70
C ALA A 176 4.85 19.32 -8.63
N ASN A 177 4.17 18.92 -7.55
CA ASN A 177 4.77 18.22 -6.41
C ASN A 177 4.33 16.76 -6.30
N GLN A 178 3.58 16.25 -7.28
CA GLN A 178 2.94 14.92 -7.24
C GLN A 178 2.05 14.73 -6.01
N GLY A 179 1.47 15.83 -5.52
CA GLY A 179 0.52 15.80 -4.42
C GLY A 179 -0.87 15.37 -4.89
N LEU A 180 -1.55 14.64 -4.03
CA LEU A 180 -2.94 14.23 -4.19
C LEU A 180 -3.63 14.36 -2.84
N VAL A 181 -4.76 15.06 -2.78
CA VAL A 181 -5.63 15.05 -1.60
C VAL A 181 -6.95 14.43 -2.00
N SER A 182 -7.26 13.28 -1.39
CA SER A 182 -8.55 12.61 -1.61
C SER A 182 -9.58 13.14 -0.62
N HIS A 183 -10.63 13.76 -1.15
CA HIS A 183 -11.71 14.38 -0.38
C HIS A 183 -12.97 13.53 -0.43
N HIS A 184 -13.51 13.23 0.74
CA HIS A 184 -14.75 12.48 0.90
C HIS A 184 -15.76 13.29 1.71
N TYR A 185 -16.97 13.42 1.18
CA TYR A 185 -18.11 13.97 1.88
C TYR A 185 -19.16 12.88 1.99
N ARG A 186 -19.48 12.47 3.21
CA ARG A 186 -20.46 11.40 3.48
C ARG A 186 -21.61 11.94 4.29
N LEU A 187 -22.84 11.65 3.84
CA LEU A 187 -24.05 11.95 4.60
C LEU A 187 -24.16 11.00 5.77
N ARG A 188 -24.36 11.54 6.95
CA ARG A 188 -24.61 10.84 8.21
C ARG A 188 -25.89 11.41 8.85
N ASP A 189 -26.37 10.80 9.92
CA ASP A 189 -27.56 11.26 10.63
C ASP A 189 -27.48 12.75 11.04
N GLU A 190 -26.28 13.21 11.38
CA GLU A 190 -26.01 14.61 11.77
C GLU A 190 -25.70 15.56 10.60
N GLY A 191 -25.89 15.11 9.35
CA GLY A 191 -25.57 15.85 8.13
C GLY A 191 -24.27 15.42 7.45
N TRP A 192 -23.80 16.25 6.51
CA TRP A 192 -22.59 15.96 5.75
C TRP A 192 -21.33 16.06 6.61
N LYS A 193 -20.51 15.03 6.58
CA LYS A 193 -19.18 14.98 7.21
C LYS A 193 -18.10 14.92 6.13
N ALA A 194 -17.14 15.83 6.23
CA ALA A 194 -15.99 15.88 5.34
C ALA A 194 -14.80 15.15 5.97
N SER A 195 -14.04 14.45 5.15
CA SER A 195 -12.72 13.91 5.49
C SER A 195 -11.79 14.05 4.29
N SER A 196 -10.52 14.32 4.54
CA SER A 196 -9.52 14.48 3.49
C SER A 196 -8.24 13.77 3.91
N MET A 197 -7.62 13.08 2.94
CA MET A 197 -6.38 12.33 3.16
C MET A 197 -5.34 12.73 2.11
N PRO A 198 -4.17 13.21 2.55
CA PRO A 198 -3.09 13.56 1.64
C PRO A 198 -2.32 12.30 1.21
N PHE A 199 -1.89 12.31 -0.04
CA PHE A 199 -1.06 11.30 -0.68
C PHE A 199 0.01 11.96 -1.54
N ARG A 200 1.05 11.21 -1.87
CA ARG A 200 1.95 11.52 -2.97
C ARG A 200 1.86 10.39 -4.00
N TYR A 201 1.34 10.70 -5.19
CA TYR A 201 1.30 9.71 -6.25
C TYR A 201 2.68 9.51 -6.89
N VAL A 202 2.87 8.37 -7.52
CA VAL A 202 4.13 7.96 -8.13
C VAL A 202 3.94 7.46 -9.54
N TRP A 203 4.99 7.55 -10.36
CA TRP A 203 5.03 6.98 -11.69
C TRP A 203 5.88 5.70 -11.70
N PRO A 204 5.63 4.75 -12.63
CA PRO A 204 6.42 3.53 -12.76
C PRO A 204 7.92 3.78 -12.90
N ALA A 205 8.31 4.78 -13.71
CA ALA A 205 9.72 5.14 -13.91
C ALA A 205 10.37 5.72 -12.63
N GLU A 206 9.59 6.41 -11.80
CA GLU A 206 10.07 6.91 -10.51
C GLU A 206 10.27 5.78 -9.50
N LEU A 207 9.36 4.81 -9.46
CA LEU A 207 9.51 3.60 -8.64
C LEU A 207 10.76 2.80 -9.06
N ASP A 208 11.05 2.71 -10.36
CA ASP A 208 12.28 2.08 -10.87
C ASP A 208 13.54 2.81 -10.38
N LEU A 209 13.53 4.15 -10.36
CA LEU A 209 14.64 4.95 -9.83
C LEU A 209 14.81 4.76 -8.32
N MET A 210 13.71 4.72 -7.55
CA MET A 210 13.75 4.42 -6.11
C MET A 210 14.35 3.04 -5.85
N ALA A 211 13.93 2.04 -6.63
CA ALA A 211 14.48 0.70 -6.55
C ALA A 211 15.98 0.68 -6.88
N GLN A 212 16.40 1.38 -7.94
CA GLN A 212 17.82 1.50 -8.31
C GLN A 212 18.66 2.14 -7.20
N LEU A 213 18.17 3.21 -6.58
CA LEU A 213 18.81 3.86 -5.42
C LEU A 213 18.92 2.94 -4.20
N ALA A 214 18.01 1.98 -4.08
CA ALA A 214 18.01 0.95 -3.03
C ALA A 214 18.80 -0.31 -3.39
N GLY A 215 19.49 -0.35 -4.55
CA GLY A 215 20.25 -1.52 -5.01
C GLY A 215 19.38 -2.65 -5.57
N MET A 216 18.17 -2.36 -5.95
CA MET A 216 17.25 -3.29 -6.61
C MET A 216 17.16 -3.04 -8.11
N ARG A 217 16.56 -3.97 -8.84
CA ARG A 217 16.29 -3.86 -10.28
C ARG A 217 14.84 -4.25 -10.58
N PRO A 218 14.18 -3.67 -11.60
CA PRO A 218 12.90 -4.15 -12.08
C PRO A 218 12.99 -5.63 -12.47
N ARG A 219 11.99 -6.41 -12.06
CA ARG A 219 11.84 -7.83 -12.39
C ARG A 219 10.57 -8.08 -13.21
N GLU A 220 9.42 -7.64 -12.69
CA GLU A 220 8.12 -7.84 -13.33
C GLU A 220 7.26 -6.57 -13.23
N ARG A 221 6.35 -6.40 -14.21
CA ARG A 221 5.41 -5.29 -14.24
C ARG A 221 4.11 -5.73 -14.90
N TRP A 222 3.01 -5.67 -14.12
CA TRP A 222 1.70 -6.13 -14.53
C TRP A 222 0.62 -5.07 -14.22
N SER A 223 -0.52 -5.14 -14.90
CA SER A 223 -1.67 -4.29 -14.59
C SER A 223 -2.55 -4.86 -13.48
N ASP A 224 -2.41 -6.16 -13.20
CA ASP A 224 -3.14 -6.85 -12.13
C ASP A 224 -2.36 -8.06 -11.58
N TRP A 225 -3.00 -8.78 -10.67
CA TRP A 225 -2.44 -9.96 -10.02
C TRP A 225 -2.45 -11.23 -10.88
N THR A 226 -3.17 -11.23 -12.02
CA THR A 226 -3.23 -12.35 -12.96
C THR A 226 -2.17 -12.24 -14.06
N ARG A 227 -1.26 -11.27 -13.94
CA ARG A 227 -0.17 -10.98 -14.87
C ARG A 227 -0.66 -10.48 -16.24
N GLU A 228 -1.75 -9.69 -16.25
CA GLU A 228 -2.10 -8.94 -17.45
C GLU A 228 -1.03 -7.89 -17.75
N PRO A 229 -0.65 -7.68 -19.02
CA PRO A 229 0.38 -6.72 -19.40
C PRO A 229 0.08 -5.29 -18.91
N PHE A 230 1.09 -4.63 -18.36
CA PHE A 230 0.99 -3.21 -18.03
C PHE A 230 1.20 -2.36 -19.29
N THR A 231 0.24 -1.49 -19.58
CA THR A 231 0.21 -0.60 -20.75
C THR A 231 -0.10 0.84 -20.35
N SER A 232 -0.11 1.76 -21.30
CA SER A 232 -0.52 3.15 -21.07
C SER A 232 -1.98 3.32 -20.61
N GLU A 233 -2.82 2.30 -20.85
CA GLU A 233 -4.23 2.29 -20.46
C GLU A 233 -4.47 1.63 -19.11
N SER A 234 -3.41 1.10 -18.47
CA SER A 234 -3.54 0.40 -17.20
C SER A 234 -3.84 1.38 -16.06
N GLU A 235 -4.89 1.09 -15.30
CA GLU A 235 -5.30 1.91 -14.15
C GLU A 235 -4.53 1.59 -12.87
N LYS A 236 -3.84 0.45 -12.85
CA LYS A 236 -3.09 -0.05 -11.70
C LYS A 236 -1.78 -0.67 -12.14
N LEU A 237 -0.77 -0.52 -11.31
CA LEU A 237 0.54 -1.17 -11.43
C LEU A 237 0.71 -2.20 -10.32
N VAL A 238 1.09 -3.41 -10.67
CA VAL A 238 1.73 -4.41 -9.80
C VAL A 238 3.19 -4.48 -10.22
N GLY A 239 4.06 -3.79 -9.49
CA GLY A 239 5.50 -3.73 -9.77
C GLY A 239 6.28 -4.65 -8.85
N VAL A 240 7.23 -5.40 -9.41
CA VAL A 240 8.13 -6.30 -8.69
C VAL A 240 9.57 -5.89 -8.96
N TRP A 241 10.32 -5.63 -7.90
CA TRP A 241 11.76 -5.32 -7.95
C TRP A 241 12.53 -6.37 -7.16
N GLU A 242 13.67 -6.79 -7.69
CA GLU A 242 14.54 -7.80 -7.07
C GLU A 242 15.79 -7.14 -6.53
N LYS A 243 16.17 -7.47 -5.29
CA LYS A 243 17.45 -7.06 -4.70
C LYS A 243 18.60 -7.76 -5.41
N ARG A 244 19.57 -6.97 -5.87
CA ARG A 244 20.77 -7.52 -6.51
C ARG A 244 21.56 -8.40 -5.54
N THR A 245 22.17 -9.45 -6.10
CA THR A 245 23.12 -10.34 -5.40
C THR A 245 24.43 -9.62 -5.10
#